data_1a9714af2f7adde911abf03863f4b39a
#
_entry.id   1a9714af2f7adde911abf03863f4b39a
#
_cell.length_a   1.000
_cell.length_b   1.000
_cell.length_c   1.000
_cell.angle_alpha   90.00
_cell.angle_beta   90.00
_cell.angle_gamma   90.00
#
_symmetry.space_group_name_H-M   'P 1'
#
loop_
_entity.id
_entity.type
_entity.pdbx_description
1 polymer ?
#
loop_
_entity_poly.entity_id
_entity_poly.type
_entity_poly.pdbx_seq_one_letter_code
_entity_poly.pdbx_strand_id
1 'polypeptide(L)' 'MGNLTDYFAQRTYKPRWFIGDRVQGVWNRIPFRGTVGNDTVISEIDGPRVSVHLDLPIRYQDKNYSIIIVKPKDLKEFL' A
#
# COMPACT_ATOMS: atom_id res chain seq x y z
N MET A 1 -7.85 21.61 -20.63
CA MET A 1 -7.66 20.20 -20.90
C MET A 1 -6.53 19.66 -20.04
N GLY A 2 -6.84 18.71 -19.19
CA GLY A 2 -5.80 18.05 -18.45
C GLY A 2 -4.86 17.38 -19.44
N ASN A 3 -3.58 17.54 -19.27
CA ASN A 3 -2.66 16.96 -20.22
C ASN A 3 -2.35 15.51 -19.82
N LEU A 4 -1.95 14.73 -20.80
CA LEU A 4 -1.66 13.32 -20.59
C LEU A 4 -0.46 13.12 -19.65
N THR A 5 0.44 14.08 -19.61
CA THR A 5 1.60 14.00 -18.74
C THR A 5 1.18 13.96 -17.27
N ASP A 6 0.25 14.83 -16.88
CA ASP A 6 -0.25 14.85 -15.51
C ASP A 6 -0.98 13.55 -15.20
N TYR A 7 -1.76 13.05 -16.14
CA TYR A 7 -2.47 11.81 -15.97
C TYR A 7 -1.50 10.63 -15.73
N PHE A 8 -0.47 10.52 -16.55
CA PHE A 8 0.50 9.43 -16.41
C PHE A 8 1.35 9.57 -15.15
N ALA A 9 1.68 10.80 -14.76
CA ALA A 9 2.43 11.01 -13.54
C ALA A 9 1.68 10.50 -12.31
N GLN A 10 0.35 10.54 -12.33
CA GLN A 10 -0.48 10.08 -11.23
C GLN A 10 -0.64 8.58 -11.18
N ARG A 11 -0.21 7.84 -12.19
CA ARG A 11 -0.41 6.39 -12.23
C ARG A 11 0.45 5.65 -11.21
N THR A 12 1.57 6.22 -10.82
CA THR A 12 2.45 5.60 -9.83
C THR A 12 2.06 5.96 -8.41
N TYR A 13 1.17 6.92 -8.22
CA TYR A 13 0.70 7.35 -6.92
C TYR A 13 -0.81 7.52 -6.97
N LYS A 14 -1.48 6.83 -6.05
CA LYS A 14 -2.92 6.96 -5.88
C LYS A 14 -3.20 7.55 -4.51
N PRO A 15 -3.99 8.63 -4.40
CA PRO A 15 -4.40 9.14 -3.09
C PRO A 15 -5.35 8.19 -2.40
N ARG A 16 -5.94 7.24 -3.13
CA ARG A 16 -6.90 6.30 -2.59
C ARG A 16 -6.70 4.92 -3.18
N TRP A 17 -6.60 3.93 -2.33
CA TRP A 17 -6.48 2.54 -2.72
C TRP A 17 -7.77 1.80 -2.40
N PHE A 18 -8.11 0.80 -3.21
CA PHE A 18 -9.33 0.03 -3.06
C PHE A 18 -8.99 -1.44 -2.78
N ILE A 19 -9.95 -2.11 -2.11
CA ILE A 19 -9.85 -3.55 -1.85
C ILE A 19 -9.54 -4.27 -3.15
N GLY A 20 -8.55 -5.15 -3.12
CA GLY A 20 -8.18 -5.92 -4.30
C GLY A 20 -7.09 -5.31 -5.15
N ASP A 21 -6.73 -4.05 -4.91
CA ASP A 21 -5.63 -3.42 -5.65
C ASP A 21 -4.32 -4.15 -5.35
N ARG A 22 -3.55 -4.42 -6.43
CA ARG A 22 -2.22 -4.99 -6.28
C ARG A 22 -1.22 -3.89 -6.03
N VAL A 23 -0.44 -4.06 -4.99
CA VAL A 23 0.47 -3.01 -4.52
C VAL A 23 1.84 -3.58 -4.17
N GLN A 24 2.82 -2.69 -4.16
CA GLN A 24 4.16 -3.00 -3.69
C GLN A 24 4.70 -1.80 -2.91
N GLY A 25 5.72 -2.04 -2.12
CA GLY A 25 6.33 -0.98 -1.33
C GLY A 25 7.46 -1.53 -0.49
N VAL A 26 7.85 -0.74 0.51
CA VAL A 26 8.88 -1.11 1.47
C VAL A 26 8.33 -0.87 2.87
N TRP A 27 8.45 -1.87 3.72
CA TRP A 27 7.99 -1.81 5.11
C TRP A 27 9.16 -2.19 6.02
N ASN A 28 9.55 -1.26 6.89
CA ASN A 28 10.72 -1.44 7.76
C ASN A 28 11.95 -1.91 6.98
N ARG A 29 12.19 -1.28 5.81
CA ARG A 29 13.30 -1.58 4.91
C ARG A 29 13.18 -2.93 4.20
N ILE A 30 12.03 -3.58 4.30
CA ILE A 30 11.77 -4.87 3.65
C ILE A 30 10.82 -4.62 2.49
N PRO A 31 11.21 -4.91 1.25
CA PRO A 31 10.31 -4.78 0.12
C PRO A 31 9.21 -5.83 0.19
N PHE A 32 8.01 -5.45 -0.23
CA PHE A 32 6.86 -6.35 -0.19
C PHE A 32 5.98 -6.16 -1.40
N ARG A 33 5.14 -7.15 -1.65
CA ARG A 33 4.04 -7.13 -2.61
C ARG A 33 2.83 -7.74 -1.94
N GLY A 34 1.67 -7.24 -2.32
CA GLY A 34 0.45 -7.78 -1.75
C GLY A 34 -0.80 -7.18 -2.36
N THR A 35 -1.89 -7.41 -1.69
CA THR A 35 -3.22 -6.97 -2.14
C THR A 35 -3.87 -6.16 -1.02
N VAL A 36 -4.45 -5.03 -1.39
CA VAL A 36 -5.17 -4.20 -0.42
C VAL A 36 -6.35 -4.98 0.14
N GLY A 37 -6.42 -5.06 1.46
CA GLY A 37 -7.48 -5.77 2.16
C GLY A 37 -8.67 -4.89 2.46
N ASN A 38 -9.67 -5.49 3.09
CA ASN A 38 -10.91 -4.79 3.40
C ASN A 38 -10.95 -4.19 4.80
N ASP A 39 -9.85 -4.21 5.49
CA ASP A 39 -9.75 -3.69 6.85
C ASP A 39 -8.94 -2.37 6.88
N THR A 40 -9.19 -1.50 5.91
CA THR A 40 -8.57 -0.19 5.88
C THR A 40 -8.92 0.57 7.17
N VAL A 41 -7.87 1.07 7.81
CA VAL A 41 -8.01 1.78 9.07
C VAL A 41 -7.83 3.28 8.84
N ILE A 42 -8.73 4.06 9.42
CA ILE A 42 -8.62 5.52 9.39
C ILE A 42 -8.25 5.97 10.80
N SER A 43 -7.12 6.66 10.89
CA SER A 43 -6.67 7.25 12.14
C SER A 43 -6.92 8.75 12.11
N GLU A 44 -7.54 9.27 13.16
CA GLU A 44 -7.79 10.70 13.26
C GLU A 44 -6.49 11.49 13.46
N ILE A 45 -5.49 10.85 14.06
CA ILE A 45 -4.22 11.51 14.38
C ILE A 45 -3.28 11.46 13.19
N ASP A 46 -3.10 10.28 12.58
CA ASP A 46 -2.09 10.05 11.56
C ASP A 46 -2.67 9.97 10.15
N GLY A 47 -3.98 10.12 10.03
CA GLY A 47 -4.65 9.98 8.74
C GLY A 47 -4.90 8.53 8.37
N PRO A 48 -5.29 8.29 7.12
CA PRO A 48 -5.70 6.95 6.71
C PRO A 48 -4.53 5.97 6.68
N ARG A 49 -4.85 4.71 6.94
CA ARG A 49 -3.94 3.58 6.82
C ARG A 49 -4.58 2.54 5.93
N VAL A 50 -3.75 1.80 5.23
CA VAL A 50 -4.20 0.76 4.32
C VAL A 50 -3.62 -0.56 4.80
N SER A 51 -4.47 -1.58 4.91
CA SER A 51 -3.98 -2.92 5.19
C SER A 51 -3.60 -3.60 3.89
N VAL A 52 -2.50 -4.34 3.91
CA VAL A 52 -2.02 -5.09 2.76
C VAL A 52 -1.84 -6.54 3.17
N HIS A 53 -2.52 -7.42 2.45
CA HIS A 53 -2.34 -8.86 2.59
C HIS A 53 -1.13 -9.26 1.76
N LEU A 54 -0.08 -9.66 2.42
CA LEU A 54 1.21 -9.94 1.78
C LEU A 54 1.15 -11.23 0.98
N ASP A 55 1.79 -11.22 -0.20
CA ASP A 55 1.92 -12.44 -1.00
C ASP A 55 2.80 -13.46 -0.29
N LEU A 56 3.86 -12.97 0.37
CA LEU A 56 4.75 -13.80 1.17
C LEU A 56 4.86 -13.17 2.56
N PRO A 57 4.71 -13.95 3.62
CA PRO A 57 4.84 -13.42 4.98
C PRO A 57 6.22 -12.80 5.19
N ILE A 58 6.26 -11.76 6.01
CA ILE A 58 7.51 -11.10 6.40
C ILE A 58 7.81 -11.46 7.83
N ARG A 59 9.04 -11.86 8.08
CA ARG A 59 9.53 -12.05 9.44
C ARG A 59 10.28 -10.80 9.88
N TYR A 60 9.81 -10.21 10.97
CA TYR A 60 10.39 -8.97 11.49
C TYR A 60 10.32 -9.01 13.01
N GLN A 61 11.48 -8.83 13.67
CA GLN A 61 11.59 -8.85 15.13
C GLN A 61 10.95 -10.11 15.75
N ASP A 62 11.30 -11.26 15.19
CA ASP A 62 10.83 -12.56 15.64
C ASP A 62 9.32 -12.79 15.53
N LYS A 63 8.65 -11.99 14.73
CA LYS A 63 7.24 -12.15 14.43
C LYS A 63 7.04 -12.35 12.94
N ASN A 64 6.04 -13.12 12.57
CA ASN A 64 5.64 -13.32 11.19
C ASN A 64 4.42 -12.46 10.90
N TYR A 65 4.48 -11.71 9.80
CA TYR A 65 3.40 -10.82 9.40
C TYR A 65 2.84 -11.28 8.06
N SER A 66 1.56 -11.56 8.02
CA SER A 66 0.84 -11.85 6.78
C SER A 66 0.07 -10.62 6.29
N ILE A 67 -0.20 -9.71 7.21
CA ILE A 67 -0.89 -8.46 6.92
C ILE A 67 -0.08 -7.33 7.56
N ILE A 68 0.13 -6.26 6.80
CA ILE A 68 0.79 -5.06 7.33
C ILE A 68 -0.10 -3.86 7.09
N ILE A 69 0.11 -2.82 7.90
CA ILE A 69 -0.65 -1.57 7.80
C ILE A 69 0.33 -0.47 7.44
N VAL A 70 0.05 0.21 6.34
CA VAL A 70 0.96 1.21 5.79
C VAL A 70 0.20 2.48 5.41
N LYS A 71 0.93 3.55 5.20
CA LYS A 71 0.35 4.79 4.68
C LYS A 71 0.09 4.65 3.18
N PRO A 72 -1.00 5.22 2.68
CA PRO A 72 -1.29 5.13 1.25
C PRO A 72 -0.15 5.63 0.36
N LYS A 73 0.54 6.66 0.78
CA LYS A 73 1.64 7.26 0.01
C LYS A 73 2.84 6.33 -0.12
N ASP A 74 2.94 5.31 0.72
CA ASP A 74 4.06 4.37 0.69
C ASP A 74 3.81 3.22 -0.27
N LEU A 75 2.66 3.21 -0.93
CA LEU A 75 2.28 2.16 -1.86
C LEU A 75 2.41 2.63 -3.30
N LYS A 76 2.75 1.68 -4.16
CA LYS A 76 2.78 1.86 -5.61
C LYS A 76 2.00 0.74 -6.25
N GLU A 77 1.46 1.01 -7.44
CA GLU A 77 0.82 -0.05 -8.20
C GLU A 77 1.82 -1.15 -8.54
N PHE A 78 1.32 -2.37 -8.45
CA PHE A 78 2.06 -3.55 -8.90
C PHE A 78 1.24 -4.22 -10.00
N LEU A 79 1.78 -4.16 -11.20
CA LEU A 79 1.10 -4.73 -12.37
C LEU A 79 1.76 -6.02 -12.82
#